data_40ec72b13075727d409223178e7743c5
#
_entry.id   40ec72b13075727d409223178e7743c5
#
_cell.length_a   1.000
_cell.length_b   1.000
_cell.length_c   1.000
_cell.angle_alpha   90.00
_cell.angle_beta   90.00
_cell.angle_gamma   90.00
#
_symmetry.space_group_name_H-M   'P 1'
#
loop_
_entity.id
_entity.type
_entity.pdbx_description
1 polymer ?
#
loop_
_entity_poly.entity_id
_entity_poly.type
_entity_poly.pdbx_seq_one_letter_code
_entity_poly.pdbx_strand_id
1 'polypeptide(L)'
;MRRSDYLLVFLGALLLALSRLPLNLGWLVFIGWIPFLMVFERCNCRPRQLLWVAAIKAVVYILVVMYWIGAVTPPGLIGIVLVYTGFYFIAFYAIYRIYALLPKLRYMGFVAVLISFEYVQNFGETRFPWFNQAYSLADYTILIQLADLGGVVLLSLLCLLFNVLIYRLLAHKRRLQPLVIIILLLGLWLGYGHYCLRYKPLEKHEAQIHVMQPSIEQDLKWDEEQYYRSMALFQELTLKAVEDSARLVIWPEGAVTRYLRHDLQAQLDLKAILDTVKVDIFTGFPHFEPAPPGHRNQELYYNAATLVRPGPVFGELYFKNILVPMGERTLWLDTFPFLWVLNFQQANWEFGTKLEYFQSGNLEFSPSICYELAFPEIHHRMAIPWDGLQHRYRKCDYLVNITNDAWFGTSYGPWLHAMMAKFRAVENRIQIYRSANTGISLVVDPKGRILAQTRLFEVTNITAPLYTSPEITLQRRIHRWPMLVLAFALLITLLSCVKTMPRRS
;
A
#
# COMPACT_ATOMS: atom_id res chain seq x y z
N MET A 1 9.72 -1.97 -35.17
CA MET A 1 8.75 -0.98 -34.65
C MET A 1 8.88 0.33 -35.43
N ARG A 2 7.77 0.97 -35.73
CA ARG A 2 7.69 2.31 -36.36
C ARG A 2 7.67 3.40 -35.28
N ARG A 3 7.89 4.66 -35.62
CA ARG A 3 7.79 5.79 -34.68
C ARG A 3 6.39 5.87 -34.02
N SER A 4 5.32 5.56 -34.80
CA SER A 4 3.94 5.50 -34.29
C SER A 4 3.74 4.46 -33.19
N ASP A 5 4.50 3.36 -33.17
CA ASP A 5 4.36 2.34 -32.13
C ASP A 5 4.91 2.85 -30.78
N TYR A 6 5.99 3.62 -30.78
CA TYR A 6 6.53 4.27 -29.56
C TYR A 6 5.57 5.35 -29.06
N LEU A 7 4.90 6.09 -29.95
CA LEU A 7 3.86 7.06 -29.56
C LEU A 7 2.66 6.36 -28.91
N LEU A 8 2.23 5.19 -29.42
CA LEU A 8 1.20 4.38 -28.79
C LEU A 8 1.62 3.92 -27.38
N VAL A 9 2.85 3.45 -27.23
CA VAL A 9 3.39 3.06 -25.90
C VAL A 9 3.40 4.23 -24.94
N PHE A 10 3.84 5.40 -25.38
CA PHE A 10 3.83 6.63 -24.58
C PHE A 10 2.39 7.00 -24.17
N LEU A 11 1.44 7.00 -25.10
CA LEU A 11 0.04 7.28 -24.81
C LEU A 11 -0.55 6.29 -23.81
N GLY A 12 -0.32 4.97 -23.98
CA GLY A 12 -0.77 3.97 -23.02
C GLY A 12 -0.16 4.14 -21.63
N ALA A 13 1.15 4.44 -21.55
CA ALA A 13 1.82 4.72 -20.29
C ALA A 13 1.24 5.96 -19.61
N LEU A 14 0.95 7.01 -20.36
CA LEU A 14 0.35 8.25 -19.88
C LEU A 14 -1.09 8.03 -19.36
N LEU A 15 -1.92 7.30 -20.10
CA LEU A 15 -3.29 6.96 -19.67
C LEU A 15 -3.28 6.20 -18.34
N LEU A 16 -2.40 5.20 -18.22
CA LEU A 16 -2.24 4.45 -16.98
C LEU A 16 -1.70 5.32 -15.83
N ALA A 17 -0.81 6.26 -16.10
CA ALA A 17 -0.31 7.17 -15.11
C ALA A 17 -1.39 8.16 -14.64
N LEU A 18 -2.10 8.79 -15.56
CA LEU A 18 -3.20 9.73 -15.25
C LEU A 18 -4.33 9.06 -14.46
N SER A 19 -4.60 7.77 -14.72
CA SER A 19 -5.60 7.02 -13.96
C SER A 19 -5.30 6.92 -12.46
N ARG A 20 -4.05 7.14 -12.05
CA ARG A 20 -3.60 7.03 -10.65
C ARG A 20 -3.71 8.33 -9.87
N LEU A 21 -3.81 9.45 -10.56
CA LEU A 21 -3.81 10.78 -9.92
C LEU A 21 -5.20 11.10 -9.35
N PRO A 22 -5.29 11.99 -8.33
CA PRO A 22 -6.54 12.42 -7.73
C PRO A 22 -7.32 13.39 -8.65
N LEU A 23 -7.60 12.95 -9.88
CA LEU A 23 -8.24 13.73 -10.94
C LEU A 23 -9.57 13.14 -11.38
N ASN A 24 -10.10 12.12 -10.66
CA ASN A 24 -11.28 11.34 -11.05
C ASN A 24 -11.16 10.69 -12.44
N LEU A 25 -9.92 10.44 -12.90
CA LEU A 25 -9.62 9.78 -14.19
C LEU A 25 -9.33 8.28 -14.04
N GLY A 26 -9.67 7.67 -12.90
CA GLY A 26 -9.40 6.26 -12.62
C GLY A 26 -9.94 5.29 -13.67
N TRP A 27 -11.04 5.65 -14.34
CA TRP A 27 -11.61 4.86 -15.45
C TRP A 27 -10.65 4.66 -16.64
N LEU A 28 -9.62 5.51 -16.80
CA LEU A 28 -8.59 5.34 -17.83
C LEU A 28 -7.83 4.02 -17.70
N VAL A 29 -7.83 3.40 -16.51
CA VAL A 29 -7.22 2.08 -16.27
C VAL A 29 -7.82 1.00 -17.16
N PHE A 30 -9.09 1.13 -17.58
CA PHE A 30 -9.78 0.16 -18.42
C PHE A 30 -9.39 0.20 -19.91
N ILE A 31 -8.67 1.25 -20.32
CA ILE A 31 -8.25 1.45 -21.72
C ILE A 31 -6.75 1.68 -21.89
N GLY A 32 -6.02 1.95 -20.78
CA GLY A 32 -4.62 2.34 -20.84
C GLY A 32 -3.66 1.28 -21.37
N TRP A 33 -4.04 -0.01 -21.33
CA TRP A 33 -3.26 -1.09 -21.93
C TRP A 33 -3.59 -1.38 -23.40
N ILE A 34 -4.65 -0.79 -23.96
CA ILE A 34 -5.02 -1.00 -25.37
C ILE A 34 -3.90 -0.63 -26.34
N PRO A 35 -3.18 0.51 -26.18
CA PRO A 35 -2.05 0.84 -27.05
C PRO A 35 -0.93 -0.21 -27.00
N PHE A 36 -0.65 -0.80 -25.83
CA PHE A 36 0.33 -1.89 -25.71
C PHE A 36 -0.14 -3.16 -26.45
N LEU A 37 -1.41 -3.54 -26.29
CA LEU A 37 -2.00 -4.66 -27.02
C LEU A 37 -1.88 -4.47 -28.55
N MET A 38 -2.14 -3.26 -29.06
CA MET A 38 -1.94 -2.92 -30.46
C MET A 38 -0.50 -3.12 -30.92
N VAL A 39 0.47 -2.74 -30.09
CA VAL A 39 1.90 -2.90 -30.39
C VAL A 39 2.29 -4.38 -30.38
N PHE A 40 1.90 -5.16 -29.39
CA PHE A 40 2.21 -6.59 -29.32
C PHE A 40 1.56 -7.41 -30.45
N GLU A 41 0.39 -7.01 -30.94
CA GLU A 41 -0.28 -7.66 -32.10
C GLU A 41 0.43 -7.40 -33.43
N ARG A 42 0.99 -6.19 -33.60
CA ARG A 42 1.52 -5.74 -34.89
C ARG A 42 3.01 -5.97 -35.05
N CYS A 43 3.74 -5.95 -33.94
CA CYS A 43 5.19 -5.84 -34.01
C CYS A 43 5.91 -7.18 -33.85
N ASN A 44 6.74 -7.53 -34.83
CA ASN A 44 7.81 -8.49 -34.65
C ASN A 44 9.01 -7.77 -33.99
N CYS A 45 8.99 -7.67 -32.64
CA CYS A 45 9.91 -6.83 -31.88
C CYS A 45 11.27 -7.52 -31.69
N ARG A 46 12.36 -6.75 -31.81
CA ARG A 46 13.68 -7.17 -31.32
C ARG A 46 13.79 -6.90 -29.82
N PRO A 47 14.60 -7.66 -29.05
CA PRO A 47 14.76 -7.40 -27.60
C PRO A 47 15.09 -5.94 -27.27
N ARG A 48 15.99 -5.31 -28.05
CA ARG A 48 16.32 -3.88 -27.88
C ARG A 48 15.09 -2.95 -28.00
N GLN A 49 14.14 -3.28 -28.87
CA GLN A 49 12.91 -2.49 -29.03
C GLN A 49 11.98 -2.69 -27.83
N LEU A 50 11.90 -3.90 -27.28
CA LEU A 50 11.14 -4.18 -26.05
C LEU A 50 11.73 -3.45 -24.84
N LEU A 51 13.06 -3.31 -24.78
CA LEU A 51 13.72 -2.52 -23.74
C LEU A 51 13.27 -1.04 -23.81
N TRP A 52 13.16 -0.45 -25.00
CA TRP A 52 12.65 0.90 -25.17
C TRP A 52 11.15 1.01 -24.79
N VAL A 53 10.33 0.00 -25.12
CA VAL A 53 8.93 -0.06 -24.68
C VAL A 53 8.84 -0.08 -23.15
N ALA A 54 9.68 -0.87 -22.50
CA ALA A 54 9.76 -0.95 -21.04
C ALA A 54 10.24 0.37 -20.42
N ALA A 55 11.28 0.98 -20.99
CA ALA A 55 11.81 2.26 -20.54
C ALA A 55 10.76 3.38 -20.63
N ILE A 56 10.07 3.50 -21.78
CA ILE A 56 9.00 4.49 -21.95
C ILE A 56 7.91 4.27 -20.90
N LYS A 57 7.47 3.02 -20.71
CA LYS A 57 6.44 2.70 -19.69
C LYS A 57 6.91 3.09 -18.29
N ALA A 58 8.13 2.73 -17.90
CA ALA A 58 8.68 3.03 -16.58
C ALA A 58 8.85 4.53 -16.37
N VAL A 59 9.55 5.21 -17.30
CA VAL A 59 9.84 6.65 -17.21
C VAL A 59 8.57 7.48 -17.13
N VAL A 60 7.63 7.28 -18.07
CA VAL A 60 6.39 8.07 -18.11
C VAL A 60 5.58 7.85 -16.85
N TYR A 61 5.38 6.59 -16.44
CA TYR A 61 4.59 6.30 -15.26
C TYR A 61 5.22 6.84 -13.98
N ILE A 62 6.52 6.63 -13.79
CA ILE A 62 7.23 7.05 -12.57
C ILE A 62 7.29 8.59 -12.50
N LEU A 63 7.61 9.28 -13.59
CA LEU A 63 7.68 10.73 -13.59
C LEU A 63 6.31 11.40 -13.39
N VAL A 64 5.21 10.76 -13.74
CA VAL A 64 3.85 11.30 -13.52
C VAL A 64 3.33 10.96 -12.13
N VAL A 65 3.50 9.70 -11.68
CA VAL A 65 2.87 9.21 -10.45
C VAL A 65 3.78 9.33 -9.24
N MET A 66 5.10 9.18 -9.42
CA MET A 66 6.08 9.01 -8.34
C MET A 66 7.20 10.04 -8.37
N TYR A 67 7.02 11.17 -9.07
CA TYR A 67 8.02 12.26 -9.15
C TYR A 67 8.47 12.75 -7.77
N TRP A 68 7.61 12.63 -6.77
CA TRP A 68 7.87 12.99 -5.37
C TRP A 68 9.04 12.23 -4.76
N ILE A 69 9.37 11.03 -5.25
CA ILE A 69 10.57 10.29 -4.81
C ILE A 69 11.84 11.12 -5.10
N GLY A 70 11.85 11.90 -6.19
CA GLY A 70 12.97 12.77 -6.51
C GLY A 70 13.15 13.94 -5.54
N ALA A 71 12.08 14.37 -4.86
CA ALA A 71 12.18 15.37 -3.79
C ALA A 71 12.80 14.78 -2.50
N VAL A 72 12.55 13.51 -2.24
CA VAL A 72 13.12 12.78 -1.08
C VAL A 72 14.56 12.35 -1.36
N THR A 73 14.79 11.73 -2.53
CA THR A 73 16.10 11.21 -2.93
C THR A 73 16.23 11.19 -4.46
N PRO A 74 16.93 12.13 -5.07
CA PRO A 74 17.14 12.14 -6.51
C PRO A 74 17.78 10.86 -7.04
N PRO A 75 18.82 10.26 -6.41
CA PRO A 75 19.35 8.96 -6.82
C PRO A 75 18.31 7.83 -6.73
N GLY A 76 17.41 7.87 -5.75
CA GLY A 76 16.31 6.90 -5.59
C GLY A 76 15.32 6.94 -6.75
N LEU A 77 15.02 8.13 -7.28
CA LEU A 77 14.16 8.27 -8.47
C LEU A 77 14.82 7.63 -9.70
N ILE A 78 16.11 7.81 -9.90
CA ILE A 78 16.86 7.16 -10.99
C ILE A 78 16.86 5.63 -10.76
N GLY A 79 17.12 5.19 -9.53
CA GLY A 79 17.16 3.78 -9.16
C GLY A 79 15.84 3.07 -9.47
N ILE A 80 14.70 3.64 -9.07
CA ILE A 80 13.38 3.04 -9.33
C ILE A 80 13.05 3.00 -10.82
N VAL A 81 13.45 4.00 -11.61
CA VAL A 81 13.29 4.00 -13.08
C VAL A 81 14.08 2.84 -13.70
N LEU A 82 15.32 2.63 -13.28
CA LEU A 82 16.17 1.55 -13.81
C LEU A 82 15.62 0.17 -13.42
N VAL A 83 15.26 -0.04 -12.15
CA VAL A 83 14.70 -1.29 -11.63
C VAL A 83 13.40 -1.64 -12.37
N TYR A 84 12.47 -0.69 -12.48
CA TYR A 84 11.20 -0.94 -13.15
C TYR A 84 11.33 -1.06 -14.67
N THR A 85 12.30 -0.40 -15.30
CA THR A 85 12.63 -0.67 -16.70
C THR A 85 13.04 -2.12 -16.89
N GLY A 86 13.88 -2.67 -16.01
CA GLY A 86 14.27 -4.07 -16.02
C GLY A 86 13.08 -5.02 -15.80
N PHE A 87 12.27 -4.75 -14.83
CA PHE A 87 11.07 -5.56 -14.53
C PHE A 87 10.06 -5.55 -15.67
N TYR A 88 9.74 -4.38 -16.24
CA TYR A 88 8.87 -4.30 -17.42
C TYR A 88 9.50 -4.96 -18.65
N PHE A 89 10.83 -4.88 -18.81
CA PHE A 89 11.49 -5.57 -19.92
C PHE A 89 11.29 -7.09 -19.83
N ILE A 90 11.46 -7.69 -18.65
CA ILE A 90 11.23 -9.12 -18.42
C ILE A 90 9.78 -9.49 -18.72
N ALA A 91 8.82 -8.73 -18.18
CA ALA A 91 7.41 -8.96 -18.40
C ALA A 91 7.03 -8.84 -19.89
N PHE A 92 7.47 -7.79 -20.57
CA PHE A 92 7.16 -7.54 -21.98
C PHE A 92 7.87 -8.55 -22.91
N TYR A 93 9.05 -9.01 -22.54
CA TYR A 93 9.72 -10.08 -23.28
C TYR A 93 8.95 -11.41 -23.14
N ALA A 94 8.48 -11.77 -21.96
CA ALA A 94 7.63 -12.94 -21.75
C ALA A 94 6.32 -12.83 -22.55
N ILE A 95 5.63 -11.69 -22.49
CA ILE A 95 4.42 -11.44 -23.30
C ILE A 95 4.71 -11.58 -24.78
N TYR A 96 5.78 -10.96 -25.28
CA TYR A 96 6.16 -11.03 -26.68
C TYR A 96 6.40 -12.48 -27.15
N ARG A 97 7.11 -13.26 -26.33
CA ARG A 97 7.35 -14.69 -26.62
C ARG A 97 6.04 -15.48 -26.69
N ILE A 98 5.12 -15.26 -25.75
CA ILE A 98 3.80 -15.91 -25.73
C ILE A 98 2.99 -15.51 -26.98
N TYR A 99 2.98 -14.24 -27.35
CA TYR A 99 2.30 -13.76 -28.56
C TYR A 99 2.82 -14.43 -29.83
N ALA A 100 4.13 -14.54 -29.95
CA ALA A 100 4.77 -15.09 -31.15
C ALA A 100 4.62 -16.60 -31.26
N LEU A 101 4.65 -17.34 -30.16
CA LEU A 101 4.81 -18.81 -30.15
C LEU A 101 3.59 -19.57 -29.63
N LEU A 102 2.71 -18.89 -28.89
CA LEU A 102 1.48 -19.45 -28.31
C LEU A 102 0.26 -18.55 -28.62
N PRO A 103 -0.05 -18.28 -29.90
CA PRO A 103 -1.05 -17.26 -30.30
C PRO A 103 -2.46 -17.51 -29.74
N LYS A 104 -2.82 -18.76 -29.42
CA LYS A 104 -4.10 -19.11 -28.77
C LYS A 104 -4.15 -18.65 -27.31
N LEU A 105 -3.00 -18.52 -26.62
CA LEU A 105 -2.90 -18.11 -25.22
C LEU A 105 -2.48 -16.65 -25.05
N ARG A 106 -2.29 -15.87 -26.11
CA ARG A 106 -1.70 -14.54 -26.09
C ARG A 106 -2.37 -13.56 -25.10
N TYR A 107 -3.69 -13.47 -25.09
CA TYR A 107 -4.40 -12.57 -24.17
C TYR A 107 -4.41 -13.07 -22.73
N MET A 108 -4.53 -14.38 -22.53
CA MET A 108 -4.40 -14.98 -21.19
C MET A 108 -2.98 -14.77 -20.65
N GLY A 109 -1.97 -14.97 -21.50
CA GLY A 109 -0.57 -14.72 -21.15
C GLY A 109 -0.28 -13.27 -20.83
N PHE A 110 -0.84 -12.33 -21.61
CA PHE A 110 -0.74 -10.90 -21.31
C PHE A 110 -1.27 -10.57 -19.92
N VAL A 111 -2.47 -11.01 -19.60
CA VAL A 111 -3.09 -10.79 -18.30
C VAL A 111 -2.32 -11.49 -17.18
N ALA A 112 -1.98 -12.77 -17.37
CA ALA A 112 -1.31 -13.55 -16.34
C ALA A 112 0.09 -13.00 -16.00
N VAL A 113 0.88 -12.58 -17.00
CA VAL A 113 2.21 -11.99 -16.77
C VAL A 113 2.11 -10.67 -16.02
N LEU A 114 1.17 -9.79 -16.39
CA LEU A 114 1.01 -8.49 -15.72
C LEU A 114 0.47 -8.63 -14.29
N ILE A 115 -0.45 -9.54 -14.03
CA ILE A 115 -0.91 -9.84 -12.66
C ILE A 115 0.22 -10.45 -11.83
N SER A 116 0.99 -11.35 -12.40
CA SER A 116 2.17 -11.93 -11.73
C SER A 116 3.20 -10.85 -11.38
N PHE A 117 3.41 -9.90 -12.29
CA PHE A 117 4.28 -8.76 -12.06
C PHE A 117 3.81 -7.91 -10.87
N GLU A 118 2.52 -7.59 -10.76
CA GLU A 118 1.97 -6.86 -9.61
C GLU A 118 2.08 -7.68 -8.30
N TYR A 119 1.84 -8.97 -8.38
CA TYR A 119 1.90 -9.84 -7.19
C TYR A 119 3.32 -9.96 -6.64
N VAL A 120 4.31 -10.15 -7.50
CA VAL A 120 5.74 -10.31 -7.10
C VAL A 120 6.27 -9.04 -6.41
N GLN A 121 5.73 -7.85 -6.70
CA GLN A 121 6.13 -6.60 -6.05
C GLN A 121 5.82 -6.54 -4.55
N ASN A 122 5.08 -7.48 -4.00
CA ASN A 122 4.81 -7.57 -2.56
C ASN A 122 5.93 -8.26 -1.78
N PHE A 123 6.92 -8.85 -2.45
CA PHE A 123 7.92 -9.73 -1.83
C PHE A 123 9.35 -9.22 -2.02
N GLY A 124 10.24 -9.77 -1.18
CA GLY A 124 11.66 -9.45 -1.21
C GLY A 124 11.98 -8.08 -0.62
N GLU A 125 13.23 -7.71 -0.67
CA GLU A 125 13.69 -6.42 -0.12
C GLU A 125 13.34 -5.23 -1.02
N THR A 126 13.18 -5.46 -2.34
CA THR A 126 12.75 -4.43 -3.31
C THR A 126 11.23 -4.31 -3.42
N ARG A 127 10.47 -4.87 -2.45
CA ARG A 127 9.01 -4.81 -2.45
C ARG A 127 8.49 -3.37 -2.52
N PHE A 128 7.62 -3.10 -3.50
CA PHE A 128 7.05 -1.77 -3.70
C PHE A 128 5.72 -1.85 -4.48
N PRO A 129 4.59 -2.23 -3.83
CA PRO A 129 3.32 -2.52 -4.50
C PRO A 129 2.53 -1.25 -4.89
N TRP A 130 3.21 -0.15 -5.21
CA TRP A 130 2.59 1.11 -5.62
C TRP A 130 2.02 1.07 -7.06
N PHE A 131 2.47 0.09 -7.85
CA PHE A 131 2.11 -0.03 -9.27
C PHE A 131 0.84 -0.83 -9.53
N ASN A 132 0.14 -1.33 -8.50
CA ASN A 132 -1.10 -2.08 -8.66
C ASN A 132 -2.16 -1.20 -9.33
N GLN A 133 -2.68 -1.67 -10.46
CA GLN A 133 -3.64 -0.94 -11.28
C GLN A 133 -4.97 -0.70 -10.56
N ALA A 134 -5.36 -1.62 -9.69
CA ALA A 134 -6.57 -1.52 -8.88
C ALA A 134 -6.65 -0.20 -8.08
N TYR A 135 -5.53 0.36 -7.67
CA TYR A 135 -5.53 1.62 -6.91
C TYR A 135 -6.06 2.83 -7.73
N SER A 136 -6.14 2.73 -9.05
CA SER A 136 -6.84 3.70 -9.90
C SER A 136 -8.34 3.77 -9.60
N LEU A 137 -8.89 2.74 -8.95
CA LEU A 137 -10.33 2.67 -8.61
C LEU A 137 -10.65 3.25 -7.23
N ALA A 138 -9.71 3.92 -6.55
CA ALA A 138 -9.89 4.43 -5.19
C ALA A 138 -11.10 5.37 -5.03
N ASP A 139 -11.43 6.14 -6.07
CA ASP A 139 -12.57 7.07 -6.06
C ASP A 139 -13.92 6.37 -6.30
N TYR A 140 -13.91 5.14 -6.81
CA TYR A 140 -15.11 4.38 -7.16
C TYR A 140 -15.45 3.33 -6.11
N THR A 141 -16.02 3.77 -4.99
CA THR A 141 -16.30 2.90 -3.83
C THR A 141 -17.12 1.66 -4.18
N ILE A 142 -18.01 1.74 -5.16
CA ILE A 142 -18.79 0.60 -5.64
C ILE A 142 -17.90 -0.46 -6.33
N LEU A 143 -16.87 -0.04 -7.07
CA LEU A 143 -15.98 -0.95 -7.79
C LEU A 143 -14.98 -1.65 -6.87
N ILE A 144 -14.54 -1.00 -5.81
CA ILE A 144 -13.56 -1.61 -4.90
C ILE A 144 -14.16 -2.71 -4.00
N GLN A 145 -15.49 -2.88 -3.99
CA GLN A 145 -16.15 -3.87 -3.12
C GLN A 145 -15.71 -5.31 -3.37
N LEU A 146 -15.38 -5.67 -4.62
CA LEU A 146 -14.87 -7.00 -4.97
C LEU A 146 -13.52 -7.33 -4.33
N ALA A 147 -12.85 -6.36 -3.70
CA ALA A 147 -11.61 -6.62 -2.97
C ALA A 147 -11.81 -7.58 -1.77
N ASP A 148 -13.01 -7.70 -1.22
CA ASP A 148 -13.30 -8.70 -0.17
C ASP A 148 -13.34 -10.15 -0.68
N LEU A 149 -13.47 -10.35 -2.00
CA LEU A 149 -13.44 -11.66 -2.64
C LEU A 149 -12.03 -12.10 -3.03
N GLY A 150 -11.24 -11.20 -3.61
CA GLY A 150 -9.93 -11.58 -4.18
C GLY A 150 -8.84 -10.49 -4.06
N GLY A 151 -9.04 -9.48 -3.23
CA GLY A 151 -8.10 -8.40 -2.97
C GLY A 151 -7.90 -7.45 -4.14
N VAL A 152 -6.94 -6.56 -3.99
CA VAL A 152 -6.52 -5.63 -5.06
C VAL A 152 -6.13 -6.38 -6.34
N VAL A 153 -5.60 -7.60 -6.21
CA VAL A 153 -5.16 -8.40 -7.37
C VAL A 153 -6.35 -8.81 -8.25
N LEU A 154 -7.51 -9.14 -7.66
CA LEU A 154 -8.74 -9.43 -8.41
C LEU A 154 -9.21 -8.18 -9.17
N LEU A 155 -9.17 -7.01 -8.55
CA LEU A 155 -9.53 -5.75 -9.20
C LEU A 155 -8.59 -5.43 -10.36
N SER A 156 -7.28 -5.60 -10.20
CA SER A 156 -6.29 -5.46 -11.26
C SER A 156 -6.53 -6.45 -12.41
N LEU A 157 -6.86 -7.70 -12.07
CA LEU A 157 -7.23 -8.73 -13.05
C LEU A 157 -8.42 -8.27 -13.91
N LEU A 158 -9.48 -7.77 -13.28
CA LEU A 158 -10.65 -7.26 -13.99
C LEU A 158 -10.30 -6.05 -14.87
N CYS A 159 -9.50 -5.10 -14.38
CA CYS A 159 -9.03 -3.98 -15.19
C CYS A 159 -8.31 -4.45 -16.46
N LEU A 160 -7.42 -5.43 -16.36
CA LEU A 160 -6.72 -6.01 -17.52
C LEU A 160 -7.65 -6.78 -18.45
N LEU A 161 -8.60 -7.55 -17.93
CA LEU A 161 -9.60 -8.24 -18.73
C LEU A 161 -10.46 -7.27 -19.54
N PHE A 162 -10.88 -6.15 -18.93
CA PHE A 162 -11.60 -5.10 -19.65
C PHE A 162 -10.75 -4.50 -20.79
N ASN A 163 -9.46 -4.21 -20.56
CA ASN A 163 -8.57 -3.76 -21.65
C ASN A 163 -8.52 -4.75 -22.82
N VAL A 164 -8.37 -6.05 -22.52
CA VAL A 164 -8.38 -7.10 -23.57
C VAL A 164 -9.71 -7.18 -24.28
N LEU A 165 -10.83 -7.15 -23.55
CA LEU A 165 -12.18 -7.24 -24.13
C LEU A 165 -12.50 -6.02 -24.99
N ILE A 166 -12.19 -4.81 -24.53
CA ILE A 166 -12.38 -3.56 -25.29
C ILE A 166 -11.48 -3.58 -26.52
N TYR A 167 -10.22 -3.99 -26.39
CA TYR A 167 -9.34 -4.15 -27.54
C TYR A 167 -9.93 -5.11 -28.60
N ARG A 168 -10.42 -6.29 -28.16
CA ARG A 168 -11.06 -7.26 -29.07
C ARG A 168 -12.34 -6.73 -29.74
N LEU A 169 -13.12 -5.93 -29.01
CA LEU A 169 -14.30 -5.23 -29.52
C LEU A 169 -13.93 -4.26 -30.65
N LEU A 170 -12.83 -3.54 -30.51
CA LEU A 170 -12.35 -2.54 -31.46
C LEU A 170 -11.62 -3.17 -32.67
N ALA A 171 -10.80 -4.20 -32.43
CA ALA A 171 -9.87 -4.75 -33.43
C ALA A 171 -10.43 -5.91 -34.25
N HIS A 172 -11.47 -6.62 -33.80
CA HIS A 172 -11.97 -7.82 -34.45
C HIS A 172 -13.39 -7.69 -35.00
N LYS A 173 -13.68 -8.43 -36.08
CA LYS A 173 -15.01 -8.42 -36.75
C LYS A 173 -16.13 -8.99 -35.85
N ARG A 174 -15.83 -9.98 -35.01
CA ARG A 174 -16.83 -10.61 -34.11
C ARG A 174 -16.98 -9.77 -32.81
N ARG A 175 -17.76 -8.70 -32.91
CA ARG A 175 -17.91 -7.71 -31.82
C ARG A 175 -18.93 -8.12 -30.76
N LEU A 176 -19.90 -8.97 -31.06
CA LEU A 176 -20.98 -9.32 -30.13
C LEU A 176 -20.47 -10.05 -28.89
N GLN A 177 -19.61 -11.06 -29.08
CA GLN A 177 -19.09 -11.85 -27.94
C GLN A 177 -18.37 -11.01 -26.89
N PRO A 178 -17.34 -10.19 -27.20
CA PRO A 178 -16.69 -9.36 -26.17
C PRO A 178 -17.63 -8.33 -25.57
N LEU A 179 -18.59 -7.77 -26.33
CA LEU A 179 -19.58 -6.84 -25.82
C LEU A 179 -20.48 -7.48 -24.76
N VAL A 180 -21.02 -8.67 -25.03
CA VAL A 180 -21.84 -9.42 -24.08
C VAL A 180 -21.06 -9.72 -22.81
N ILE A 181 -19.80 -10.15 -22.92
CA ILE A 181 -18.95 -10.43 -21.76
C ILE A 181 -18.70 -9.15 -20.95
N ILE A 182 -18.43 -8.01 -21.60
CA ILE A 182 -18.26 -6.71 -20.92
C ILE A 182 -19.51 -6.36 -20.11
N ILE A 183 -20.70 -6.45 -20.74
CA ILE A 183 -21.96 -6.11 -20.08
C ILE A 183 -22.22 -7.02 -18.88
N LEU A 184 -22.01 -8.33 -19.04
CA LEU A 184 -22.22 -9.30 -17.95
C LEU A 184 -21.22 -9.06 -16.79
N LEU A 185 -19.92 -8.90 -17.09
CA LEU A 185 -18.92 -8.66 -16.06
C LEU A 185 -19.17 -7.34 -15.33
N LEU A 186 -19.50 -6.27 -16.07
CA LEU A 186 -19.80 -4.98 -15.46
C LEU A 186 -21.08 -5.04 -14.61
N GLY A 187 -22.11 -5.71 -15.11
CA GLY A 187 -23.37 -5.92 -14.38
C GLY A 187 -23.15 -6.69 -13.07
N LEU A 188 -22.37 -7.79 -13.10
CA LEU A 188 -22.02 -8.56 -11.91
C LEU A 188 -21.15 -7.73 -10.95
N TRP A 189 -20.18 -6.97 -11.45
CA TRP A 189 -19.32 -6.12 -10.65
C TRP A 189 -20.10 -5.03 -9.93
N LEU A 190 -20.89 -4.26 -10.65
CA LEU A 190 -21.74 -3.20 -10.09
C LEU A 190 -22.83 -3.77 -9.17
N GLY A 191 -23.46 -4.90 -9.57
CA GLY A 191 -24.47 -5.58 -8.75
C GLY A 191 -23.93 -6.06 -7.43
N TYR A 192 -22.74 -6.68 -7.41
CA TYR A 192 -22.06 -7.08 -6.18
C TYR A 192 -21.66 -5.87 -5.33
N GLY A 193 -21.10 -4.84 -5.96
CA GLY A 193 -20.75 -3.59 -5.27
C GLY A 193 -21.96 -2.93 -4.60
N HIS A 194 -23.08 -2.85 -5.32
CA HIS A 194 -24.34 -2.35 -4.78
C HIS A 194 -24.83 -3.20 -3.60
N TYR A 195 -24.81 -4.52 -3.74
CA TYR A 195 -25.16 -5.45 -2.67
C TYR A 195 -24.31 -5.21 -1.41
N CYS A 196 -22.99 -5.09 -1.55
CA CYS A 196 -22.10 -4.83 -0.41
C CYS A 196 -22.40 -3.50 0.27
N LEU A 197 -22.58 -2.44 -0.52
CA LEU A 197 -22.84 -1.10 0.03
C LEU A 197 -24.20 -1.00 0.72
N ARG A 198 -25.22 -1.69 0.20
CA ARG A 198 -26.60 -1.58 0.70
C ARG A 198 -26.94 -2.61 1.77
N TYR A 199 -26.55 -3.86 1.59
CA TYR A 199 -27.11 -4.99 2.35
C TYR A 199 -26.13 -5.64 3.33
N LYS A 200 -24.79 -5.55 3.15
CA LYS A 200 -23.87 -6.09 4.16
C LYS A 200 -24.02 -5.30 5.46
N PRO A 201 -24.29 -6.00 6.60
CA PRO A 201 -24.53 -5.34 7.87
C PRO A 201 -23.25 -4.73 8.43
N LEU A 202 -23.39 -3.60 9.09
CA LEU A 202 -22.38 -2.98 9.95
C LEU A 202 -23.03 -2.68 11.30
N GLU A 203 -22.32 -3.01 12.37
CA GLU A 203 -22.70 -2.66 13.73
C GLU A 203 -22.01 -1.35 14.13
N LYS A 204 -22.78 -0.37 14.60
CA LYS A 204 -22.25 0.92 15.04
C LYS A 204 -21.96 0.88 16.54
N HIS A 205 -20.77 1.30 16.91
CA HIS A 205 -20.35 1.43 18.31
C HIS A 205 -20.07 2.91 18.62
N GLU A 206 -20.48 3.35 19.80
CA GLU A 206 -20.20 4.68 20.33
C GLU A 206 -18.75 4.71 20.89
N ALA A 207 -17.78 4.34 20.07
CA ALA A 207 -16.38 4.39 20.42
C ALA A 207 -15.82 5.76 20.05
N GLN A 208 -15.28 6.44 21.03
CA GLN A 208 -14.68 7.78 20.86
C GLN A 208 -13.18 7.62 20.61
N ILE A 209 -12.83 7.33 19.35
CA ILE A 209 -11.44 7.20 18.90
C ILE A 209 -11.08 8.43 18.08
N HIS A 210 -10.10 9.19 18.54
CA HIS A 210 -9.63 10.39 17.89
C HIS A 210 -8.29 10.16 17.19
N VAL A 211 -8.18 10.73 16.00
CA VAL A 211 -6.97 10.68 15.16
C VAL A 211 -6.39 12.09 15.11
N MET A 212 -5.15 12.21 15.51
CA MET A 212 -4.45 13.50 15.58
C MET A 212 -3.62 13.75 14.31
N GLN A 213 -3.61 15.01 13.87
CA GLN A 213 -2.70 15.54 12.85
C GLN A 213 -2.01 16.80 13.38
N PRO A 214 -0.76 16.72 13.85
CA PRO A 214 -0.08 17.86 14.48
C PRO A 214 0.63 18.76 13.47
N SER A 215 0.87 18.28 12.24
CA SER A 215 1.54 19.04 11.16
C SER A 215 2.92 19.60 11.52
N ILE A 216 3.77 18.79 12.15
CA ILE A 216 5.14 19.16 12.53
C ILE A 216 6.07 19.03 11.30
N GLU A 217 6.85 20.06 11.03
CA GLU A 217 7.82 20.07 9.92
C GLU A 217 8.92 19.02 10.13
N GLN A 218 9.29 18.31 9.05
CA GLN A 218 10.24 17.19 9.13
C GLN A 218 11.64 17.62 9.52
N ASP A 219 12.11 18.75 9.02
CA ASP A 219 13.48 19.22 9.23
C ASP A 219 13.74 19.67 10.68
N LEU A 220 12.67 20.10 11.38
CA LEU A 220 12.74 20.54 12.75
C LEU A 220 12.44 19.42 13.75
N LYS A 221 11.86 18.32 13.29
CA LYS A 221 11.28 17.26 14.14
C LYS A 221 12.24 16.68 15.18
N TRP A 222 13.55 16.65 14.88
CA TRP A 222 14.59 16.06 15.74
C TRP A 222 15.36 17.08 16.59
N ASP A 223 14.96 18.36 16.51
CA ASP A 223 15.51 19.43 17.34
C ASP A 223 14.95 19.35 18.77
N GLU A 224 15.79 19.66 19.80
CA GLU A 224 15.40 19.54 21.20
C GLU A 224 14.34 20.59 21.60
N GLU A 225 14.45 21.81 21.12
CA GLU A 225 13.46 22.85 21.39
C GLU A 225 12.13 22.49 20.71
N GLN A 226 12.18 21.94 19.51
CA GLN A 226 11.00 21.47 18.79
C GLN A 226 10.34 20.29 19.50
N TYR A 227 11.10 19.42 20.16
CA TYR A 227 10.54 18.32 20.97
C TYR A 227 9.53 18.86 22.00
N TYR A 228 9.93 19.86 22.82
CA TYR A 228 9.04 20.41 23.83
C TYR A 228 7.82 21.14 23.23
N ARG A 229 8.02 21.88 22.14
CA ARG A 229 6.92 22.50 21.40
C ARG A 229 5.94 21.45 20.88
N SER A 230 6.44 20.35 20.35
CA SER A 230 5.64 19.24 19.85
C SER A 230 4.85 18.58 20.98
N MET A 231 5.48 18.29 22.12
CA MET A 231 4.80 17.69 23.28
C MET A 231 3.70 18.61 23.84
N ALA A 232 3.90 19.93 23.86
CA ALA A 232 2.89 20.89 24.25
C ALA A 232 1.69 20.88 23.26
N LEU A 233 1.96 20.84 21.96
CA LEU A 233 0.93 20.72 20.92
C LEU A 233 0.16 19.39 21.03
N PHE A 234 0.85 18.27 21.27
CA PHE A 234 0.22 16.98 21.50
C PHE A 234 -0.70 17.00 22.71
N GLN A 235 -0.27 17.65 23.81
CA GLN A 235 -1.10 17.82 25.00
C GLN A 235 -2.35 18.66 24.67
N GLU A 236 -2.21 19.80 24.01
CA GLU A 236 -3.33 20.67 23.62
C GLU A 236 -4.36 19.92 22.76
N LEU A 237 -3.90 19.27 21.71
CA LEU A 237 -4.78 18.52 20.81
C LEU A 237 -5.43 17.31 21.50
N THR A 238 -4.72 16.67 22.44
CA THR A 238 -5.29 15.57 23.22
C THR A 238 -6.35 16.07 24.20
N LEU A 239 -6.16 17.24 24.82
CA LEU A 239 -7.18 17.86 25.68
C LEU A 239 -8.44 18.20 24.89
N LYS A 240 -8.32 18.76 23.69
CA LYS A 240 -9.47 18.98 22.79
C LYS A 240 -10.20 17.68 22.46
N ALA A 241 -9.49 16.59 22.24
CA ALA A 241 -10.11 15.28 22.01
C ALA A 241 -10.84 14.76 23.26
N VAL A 242 -10.30 15.01 24.46
CA VAL A 242 -10.94 14.64 25.74
C VAL A 242 -12.22 15.44 25.99
N GLU A 243 -12.23 16.73 25.63
CA GLU A 243 -13.48 17.55 25.65
C GLU A 243 -14.57 16.94 24.80
N ASP A 244 -14.22 16.29 23.67
CA ASP A 244 -15.11 15.53 22.80
C ASP A 244 -15.29 14.07 23.26
N SER A 245 -14.99 13.77 24.53
CA SER A 245 -15.16 12.47 25.16
C SER A 245 -14.27 11.35 24.61
N ALA A 246 -13.07 11.65 24.10
CA ALA A 246 -12.12 10.66 23.62
C ALA A 246 -11.77 9.60 24.70
N ARG A 247 -11.74 8.34 24.29
CA ARG A 247 -11.22 7.21 25.11
C ARG A 247 -9.86 6.75 24.64
N LEU A 248 -9.58 6.93 23.34
CA LEU A 248 -8.29 6.66 22.72
C LEU A 248 -7.96 7.83 21.78
N VAL A 249 -6.73 8.33 21.89
CA VAL A 249 -6.16 9.30 20.95
C VAL A 249 -4.97 8.66 20.24
N ILE A 250 -4.98 8.70 18.90
CA ILE A 250 -3.94 8.13 18.07
C ILE A 250 -3.03 9.25 17.59
N TRP A 251 -1.80 9.26 18.07
CA TRP A 251 -0.73 10.14 17.64
C TRP A 251 -0.01 9.54 16.41
N PRO A 252 0.61 10.34 15.53
CA PRO A 252 1.26 9.84 14.33
C PRO A 252 2.57 9.11 14.60
N GLU A 253 3.17 8.57 13.55
CA GLU A 253 4.50 7.94 13.55
C GLU A 253 5.58 8.90 14.04
N GLY A 254 6.42 8.42 14.97
CA GLY A 254 7.51 9.21 15.53
C GLY A 254 7.03 10.49 16.20
N ALA A 255 5.86 10.48 16.85
CA ALA A 255 5.35 11.63 17.59
C ALA A 255 6.26 11.96 18.78
N VAL A 256 6.74 10.95 19.49
CA VAL A 256 7.80 11.09 20.47
C VAL A 256 9.14 10.85 19.77
N THR A 257 9.98 11.87 19.67
CA THR A 257 11.26 11.79 18.92
C THR A 257 12.45 11.33 19.77
N ARG A 258 12.20 10.86 20.98
CA ARG A 258 13.18 10.32 21.92
C ARG A 258 12.99 8.83 22.11
N TYR A 259 14.04 8.14 22.57
CA TYR A 259 14.00 6.71 22.91
C TYR A 259 13.19 6.49 24.19
N LEU A 260 11.87 6.53 24.06
CA LEU A 260 10.90 6.64 25.15
C LEU A 260 11.15 5.65 26.31
N ARG A 261 11.59 4.42 26.03
CA ARG A 261 11.87 3.43 27.09
C ARG A 261 13.22 3.63 27.80
N HIS A 262 14.12 4.41 27.23
CA HIS A 262 15.49 4.62 27.73
C HIS A 262 15.73 6.06 28.19
N ASP A 263 14.83 6.99 27.88
CA ASP A 263 14.90 8.40 28.24
C ASP A 263 13.90 8.73 29.35
N LEU A 264 14.44 8.92 30.59
CA LEU A 264 13.63 9.22 31.77
C LEU A 264 12.83 10.53 31.59
N GLN A 265 13.44 11.56 30.97
CA GLN A 265 12.76 12.83 30.76
C GLN A 265 11.55 12.67 29.82
N ALA A 266 11.72 11.94 28.72
CA ALA A 266 10.60 11.64 27.81
C ALA A 266 9.46 10.86 28.49
N GLN A 267 9.82 9.94 29.42
CA GLN A 267 8.84 9.23 30.26
C GLN A 267 8.08 10.17 31.19
N LEU A 268 8.80 11.09 31.86
CA LEU A 268 8.19 12.07 32.76
C LEU A 268 7.28 13.05 31.99
N ASP A 269 7.72 13.53 30.83
CA ASP A 269 6.93 14.43 29.97
C ASP A 269 5.63 13.76 29.52
N LEU A 270 5.72 12.52 29.03
CA LEU A 270 4.54 11.76 28.61
C LEU A 270 3.62 11.44 29.79
N LYS A 271 4.19 11.11 30.96
CA LYS A 271 3.42 10.87 32.17
C LYS A 271 2.67 12.13 32.63
N ALA A 272 3.31 13.30 32.58
CA ALA A 272 2.66 14.56 32.92
C ALA A 272 1.44 14.86 32.01
N ILE A 273 1.57 14.54 30.70
CA ILE A 273 0.45 14.62 29.77
C ILE A 273 -0.66 13.64 30.17
N LEU A 274 -0.34 12.36 30.40
CA LEU A 274 -1.31 11.32 30.77
C LEU A 274 -2.04 11.63 32.08
N ASP A 275 -1.32 12.15 33.08
CA ASP A 275 -1.91 12.56 34.38
C ASP A 275 -2.92 13.71 34.19
N THR A 276 -2.71 14.56 33.17
CA THR A 276 -3.60 15.68 32.83
C THR A 276 -4.79 15.23 32.02
N VAL A 277 -4.57 14.47 30.93
CA VAL A 277 -5.60 14.13 29.95
C VAL A 277 -6.42 12.89 30.33
N LYS A 278 -5.85 11.95 31.09
CA LYS A 278 -6.48 10.73 31.62
C LYS A 278 -7.16 9.85 30.54
N VAL A 279 -6.55 9.77 29.37
CA VAL A 279 -7.02 9.01 28.21
C VAL A 279 -5.93 8.09 27.69
N ASP A 280 -6.31 6.97 27.06
CA ASP A 280 -5.36 6.11 26.36
C ASP A 280 -4.76 6.83 25.14
N ILE A 281 -3.43 6.72 24.94
CA ILE A 281 -2.71 7.30 23.81
C ILE A 281 -1.96 6.19 23.07
N PHE A 282 -2.21 6.01 21.78
CA PHE A 282 -1.38 5.19 20.92
C PHE A 282 -0.38 6.06 20.17
N THR A 283 0.92 5.76 20.27
CA THR A 283 1.98 6.63 19.75
C THR A 283 3.15 5.87 19.14
N GLY A 284 3.83 6.48 18.15
CA GLY A 284 5.06 5.98 17.54
C GLY A 284 6.30 6.71 18.07
N PHE A 285 7.43 5.97 18.18
CA PHE A 285 8.71 6.48 18.68
C PHE A 285 9.88 5.60 18.22
N PRO A 286 11.14 6.10 18.21
CA PRO A 286 12.33 5.30 18.00
C PRO A 286 12.61 4.42 19.24
N HIS A 287 13.05 3.18 19.00
CA HIS A 287 13.40 2.25 20.07
C HIS A 287 14.70 1.51 19.73
N PHE A 288 15.42 1.05 20.75
CA PHE A 288 16.53 0.12 20.55
C PHE A 288 16.51 -1.00 21.59
N GLU A 289 17.07 -2.13 21.22
CA GLU A 289 17.30 -3.27 22.11
C GLU A 289 18.78 -3.69 22.05
N PRO A 290 19.34 -4.24 23.14
CA PRO A 290 20.66 -4.84 23.10
C PRO A 290 20.71 -5.95 22.04
N ALA A 291 21.74 -5.95 21.22
CA ALA A 291 21.92 -7.00 20.24
C ALA A 291 22.31 -8.34 20.89
N PRO A 292 21.93 -9.49 20.28
CA PRO A 292 22.36 -10.79 20.74
C PRO A 292 23.89 -10.93 20.74
N PRO A 293 24.46 -11.78 21.64
CA PRO A 293 25.89 -12.04 21.65
C PRO A 293 26.40 -12.48 20.28
N GLY A 294 27.48 -11.87 19.82
CA GLY A 294 28.07 -12.16 18.49
C GLY A 294 27.46 -11.38 17.33
N HIS A 295 26.45 -10.55 17.59
CA HIS A 295 25.94 -9.65 16.58
C HIS A 295 26.96 -8.53 16.26
N ARG A 296 26.96 -8.03 15.02
CA ARG A 296 27.87 -6.98 14.56
C ARG A 296 27.70 -5.66 15.29
N ASN A 297 26.45 -5.27 15.53
CA ASN A 297 26.08 -4.06 16.25
C ASN A 297 25.92 -4.38 17.73
N GLN A 298 26.11 -3.38 18.61
CA GLN A 298 25.83 -3.51 20.04
C GLN A 298 24.33 -3.34 20.33
N GLU A 299 23.64 -2.57 19.50
CA GLU A 299 22.23 -2.24 19.64
C GLU A 299 21.51 -2.44 18.30
N LEU A 300 20.26 -2.87 18.38
CA LEU A 300 19.33 -3.02 17.27
C LEU A 300 18.26 -1.93 17.37
N TYR A 301 18.13 -1.12 16.34
CA TYR A 301 17.24 0.03 16.32
C TYR A 301 15.95 -0.28 15.58
N TYR A 302 14.81 0.15 16.12
CA TYR A 302 13.47 -0.13 15.62
C TYR A 302 12.62 1.14 15.50
N ASN A 303 11.79 1.19 14.47
CA ASN A 303 10.64 2.08 14.41
C ASN A 303 9.50 1.40 15.18
N ALA A 304 9.10 1.96 16.32
CA ALA A 304 8.21 1.31 17.27
C ALA A 304 6.94 2.09 17.53
N ALA A 305 5.92 1.39 18.03
CA ALA A 305 4.68 1.98 18.54
C ALA A 305 4.20 1.25 19.79
N THR A 306 3.50 1.96 20.66
CA THR A 306 2.91 1.41 21.89
C THR A 306 1.64 2.13 22.30
N LEU A 307 0.82 1.45 23.09
CA LEU A 307 -0.30 2.04 23.80
C LEU A 307 0.13 2.44 25.21
N VAL A 308 0.05 3.71 25.52
CA VAL A 308 0.32 4.26 26.86
C VAL A 308 -1.00 4.60 27.54
N ARG A 309 -1.06 4.30 28.85
CA ARG A 309 -2.27 4.47 29.67
C ARG A 309 -1.95 5.31 30.90
N PRO A 310 -2.95 5.98 31.49
CA PRO A 310 -2.82 6.56 32.81
C PRO A 310 -2.39 5.48 33.83
N GLY A 311 -1.30 5.69 34.57
CA GLY A 311 -0.75 4.74 35.56
C GLY A 311 0.60 4.13 35.15
N PRO A 312 0.90 2.85 35.44
CA PRO A 312 2.13 2.19 34.99
C PRO A 312 2.11 2.04 33.45
N VAL A 313 3.07 2.69 32.82
CA VAL A 313 2.91 3.40 31.55
C VAL A 313 3.15 2.56 30.31
N PHE A 314 3.94 1.48 30.35
CA PHE A 314 4.41 0.86 29.11
C PHE A 314 3.87 -0.56 28.96
N GLY A 315 3.01 -0.71 27.96
CA GLY A 315 2.54 -1.98 27.46
C GLY A 315 3.51 -2.65 26.48
N GLU A 316 2.96 -3.51 25.67
CA GLU A 316 3.64 -4.20 24.59
C GLU A 316 4.13 -3.21 23.52
N LEU A 317 5.19 -3.62 22.79
CA LEU A 317 5.75 -2.85 21.70
C LEU A 317 5.46 -3.51 20.37
N TYR A 318 4.95 -2.74 19.43
CA TYR A 318 4.92 -3.11 18.03
C TYR A 318 6.15 -2.55 17.34
N PHE A 319 6.91 -3.38 16.63
CA PHE A 319 8.01 -2.98 15.78
C PHE A 319 7.60 -3.08 14.32
N LYS A 320 7.92 -2.06 13.54
CA LYS A 320 7.61 -2.02 12.10
C LYS A 320 8.19 -3.25 11.39
N ASN A 321 7.32 -4.03 10.75
CA ASN A 321 7.68 -5.30 10.10
C ASN A 321 8.15 -5.10 8.65
N ILE A 322 7.72 -4.02 7.99
CA ILE A 322 8.05 -3.74 6.60
C ILE A 322 8.67 -2.35 6.49
N LEU A 323 9.97 -2.32 6.25
CA LEU A 323 10.74 -1.08 6.12
C LEU A 323 10.72 -0.55 4.69
N VAL A 324 10.87 0.77 4.55
CA VAL A 324 10.97 1.45 3.25
C VAL A 324 12.34 1.13 2.63
N PRO A 325 12.38 0.49 1.44
CA PRO A 325 13.63 0.20 0.75
C PRO A 325 14.46 1.46 0.50
N MET A 326 15.73 1.45 0.87
CA MET A 326 16.66 2.58 0.77
C MET A 326 16.28 3.85 1.56
N GLY A 327 15.08 3.92 2.13
CA GLY A 327 14.67 5.03 3.00
C GLY A 327 14.93 4.74 4.48
N GLU A 328 14.58 3.55 4.93
CA GLU A 328 14.73 3.12 6.33
C GLU A 328 15.82 2.07 6.51
N ARG A 329 16.10 1.28 5.46
CA ARG A 329 17.15 0.27 5.48
C ARG A 329 17.78 0.12 4.09
N THR A 330 19.10 -0.02 4.05
CA THR A 330 19.86 -0.36 2.84
C THR A 330 19.47 -1.77 2.38
N LEU A 331 19.24 -1.94 1.06
CA LEU A 331 18.86 -3.24 0.49
C LEU A 331 19.99 -4.26 0.66
N TRP A 332 19.62 -5.52 0.92
CA TRP A 332 20.51 -6.68 1.05
C TRP A 332 21.64 -6.51 2.06
N LEU A 333 21.43 -5.64 3.06
CA LEU A 333 22.42 -5.32 4.09
C LEU A 333 22.89 -6.57 4.86
N ASP A 334 21.96 -7.50 5.15
CA ASP A 334 22.27 -8.75 5.84
C ASP A 334 22.90 -9.79 4.91
N THR A 335 22.57 -9.73 3.60
CA THR A 335 23.11 -10.66 2.59
C THR A 335 24.54 -10.30 2.19
N PHE A 336 24.85 -9.01 2.11
CA PHE A 336 26.15 -8.48 1.68
C PHE A 336 26.77 -7.60 2.77
N PRO A 337 27.54 -8.15 3.71
CA PRO A 337 28.09 -7.42 4.86
C PRO A 337 28.95 -6.20 4.51
N PHE A 338 29.54 -6.14 3.31
CA PHE A 338 30.30 -4.98 2.85
C PHE A 338 29.45 -3.71 2.68
N LEU A 339 28.11 -3.85 2.50
CA LEU A 339 27.19 -2.72 2.38
C LEU A 339 27.11 -1.89 3.68
N TRP A 340 27.42 -2.47 4.82
CA TRP A 340 27.51 -1.73 6.10
C TRP A 340 28.61 -0.66 6.09
N VAL A 341 29.63 -0.81 5.25
CA VAL A 341 30.70 0.19 5.10
C VAL A 341 30.24 1.38 4.27
N LEU A 342 29.23 1.16 3.42
CA LEU A 342 28.66 2.20 2.56
C LEU A 342 27.61 2.97 3.37
N ASN A 343 28.02 4.10 3.94
CA ASN A 343 27.10 4.97 4.69
C ASN A 343 26.25 5.81 3.73
N PHE A 344 25.00 5.40 3.51
CA PHE A 344 24.03 6.16 2.72
C PHE A 344 23.18 7.11 3.59
N GLN A 345 23.61 7.40 4.81
CA GLN A 345 22.91 8.26 5.80
C GLN A 345 21.52 7.76 6.20
N GLN A 346 21.27 6.45 6.10
CA GLN A 346 20.03 5.82 6.58
C GLN A 346 20.16 5.33 8.01
N ALA A 347 19.03 5.30 8.71
CA ALA A 347 18.96 4.76 10.07
C ALA A 347 19.26 3.25 10.15
N ASN A 348 19.11 2.51 9.03
CA ASN A 348 19.24 1.06 8.95
C ASN A 348 18.48 0.33 10.08
N TRP A 349 17.20 0.68 10.22
CA TRP A 349 16.31 0.06 11.20
C TRP A 349 16.24 -1.46 11.04
N GLU A 350 15.92 -2.16 12.13
CA GLU A 350 15.67 -3.59 12.12
C GLU A 350 14.20 -3.91 11.88
N PHE A 351 13.96 -5.10 11.30
CA PHE A 351 12.60 -5.58 11.02
C PHE A 351 11.93 -6.08 12.30
N GLY A 352 10.70 -5.64 12.55
CA GLY A 352 9.81 -6.32 13.47
C GLY A 352 9.45 -7.71 12.96
N THR A 353 9.23 -8.65 13.86
CA THR A 353 8.93 -10.06 13.53
C THR A 353 7.55 -10.50 14.02
N LYS A 354 6.91 -9.71 14.88
CA LYS A 354 5.63 -10.03 15.52
C LYS A 354 4.56 -9.04 15.12
N LEU A 355 3.32 -9.51 15.12
CA LEU A 355 2.13 -8.68 15.05
C LEU A 355 1.57 -8.57 16.45
N GLU A 356 1.28 -7.36 16.88
CA GLU A 356 0.79 -7.08 18.22
C GLU A 356 -0.67 -6.61 18.17
N TYR A 357 -1.37 -6.87 19.26
CA TYR A 357 -2.78 -6.51 19.45
C TYR A 357 -2.90 -5.73 20.74
N PHE A 358 -3.46 -4.54 20.65
CA PHE A 358 -3.64 -3.63 21.77
C PHE A 358 -5.12 -3.56 22.14
N GLN A 359 -5.38 -3.38 23.43
CA GLN A 359 -6.73 -3.27 23.92
C GLN A 359 -6.94 -1.91 24.59
N SER A 360 -7.91 -1.12 24.13
CA SER A 360 -8.37 0.11 24.78
C SER A 360 -9.82 -0.06 25.18
N GLY A 361 -10.05 -0.03 26.51
CA GLY A 361 -11.34 -0.47 27.05
C GLY A 361 -11.64 -1.94 26.72
N ASN A 362 -12.77 -2.18 26.05
CA ASN A 362 -13.19 -3.51 25.60
C ASN A 362 -12.96 -3.76 24.10
N LEU A 363 -12.29 -2.85 23.42
CA LEU A 363 -12.01 -2.91 21.98
C LEU A 363 -10.56 -3.28 21.73
N GLU A 364 -10.34 -4.17 20.77
CA GLU A 364 -9.04 -4.64 20.36
C GLU A 364 -8.66 -4.10 18.96
N PHE A 365 -7.42 -3.64 18.80
CA PHE A 365 -6.89 -3.22 17.52
C PHE A 365 -5.49 -3.75 17.25
N SER A 366 -5.11 -3.81 15.98
CA SER A 366 -3.73 -4.07 15.56
C SER A 366 -3.20 -2.86 14.77
N PRO A 367 -1.96 -2.42 15.03
CA PRO A 367 -1.37 -1.28 14.37
C PRO A 367 -0.56 -1.66 13.14
N SER A 368 -0.40 -0.70 12.23
CA SER A 368 0.60 -0.68 11.17
C SER A 368 1.31 0.67 11.14
N ILE A 369 2.57 0.69 10.72
CA ILE A 369 3.36 1.92 10.65
C ILE A 369 3.62 2.27 9.18
N CYS A 370 3.12 3.43 8.74
CA CYS A 370 3.45 4.11 7.48
C CYS A 370 3.32 3.17 6.24
N TYR A 371 4.43 2.85 5.64
CA TYR A 371 4.61 2.05 4.44
C TYR A 371 3.91 0.67 4.48
N GLU A 372 3.72 0.10 5.65
CA GLU A 372 3.02 -1.18 5.82
C GLU A 372 1.60 -1.16 5.25
N LEU A 373 0.95 0.02 5.19
CA LEU A 373 -0.38 0.19 4.60
C LEU A 373 -0.48 -0.30 3.15
N ALA A 374 0.63 -0.26 2.42
CA ALA A 374 0.67 -0.72 1.03
C ALA A 374 0.52 -2.24 0.87
N PHE A 375 0.74 -3.04 1.92
CA PHE A 375 0.86 -4.49 1.83
C PHE A 375 -0.39 -5.23 2.31
N PRO A 376 -1.16 -5.89 1.40
CA PRO A 376 -2.35 -6.64 1.76
C PRO A 376 -2.09 -7.77 2.76
N GLU A 377 -0.98 -8.50 2.58
CA GLU A 377 -0.69 -9.72 3.34
C GLU A 377 -0.56 -9.45 4.85
N ILE A 378 0.18 -8.40 5.23
CA ILE A 378 0.33 -8.06 6.65
C ILE A 378 -1.01 -7.62 7.25
N HIS A 379 -1.81 -6.85 6.49
CA HIS A 379 -3.12 -6.37 6.97
C HIS A 379 -4.14 -7.50 7.12
N HIS A 380 -4.09 -8.55 6.27
CA HIS A 380 -4.94 -9.73 6.47
C HIS A 380 -4.62 -10.45 7.79
N ARG A 381 -3.35 -10.54 8.14
CA ARG A 381 -2.91 -11.17 9.38
C ARG A 381 -3.24 -10.30 10.60
N MET A 382 -3.10 -8.98 10.49
CA MET A 382 -3.48 -8.02 11.53
C MET A 382 -4.98 -8.01 11.79
N ALA A 383 -5.78 -7.87 10.73
CA ALA A 383 -7.23 -7.76 10.85
C ALA A 383 -7.90 -9.06 11.28
N ILE A 384 -7.44 -10.19 10.74
CA ILE A 384 -8.07 -11.51 10.88
C ILE A 384 -6.99 -12.56 11.16
N PRO A 385 -6.39 -12.58 12.38
CA PRO A 385 -5.41 -13.58 12.76
C PRO A 385 -6.02 -14.97 12.83
N TRP A 386 -5.18 -15.99 12.64
CA TRP A 386 -5.53 -17.37 12.92
C TRP A 386 -5.32 -17.65 14.42
N ASP A 387 -6.39 -18.03 15.10
CA ASP A 387 -6.32 -18.51 16.47
C ASP A 387 -6.04 -20.02 16.47
N GLY A 388 -4.81 -20.39 16.78
CA GLY A 388 -4.35 -21.78 16.80
C GLY A 388 -4.98 -22.61 17.92
N LEU A 389 -5.42 -22.00 19.04
CA LEU A 389 -6.05 -22.69 20.16
C LEU A 389 -7.50 -23.06 19.81
N GLN A 390 -8.21 -22.16 19.16
CA GLN A 390 -9.61 -22.37 18.78
C GLN A 390 -9.78 -22.91 17.36
N HIS A 391 -8.69 -23.12 16.61
CA HIS A 391 -8.69 -23.56 15.22
C HIS A 391 -9.63 -22.76 14.31
N ARG A 392 -9.69 -21.43 14.51
CA ARG A 392 -10.55 -20.53 13.74
C ARG A 392 -9.87 -19.19 13.49
N TYR A 393 -10.36 -18.46 12.48
CA TYR A 393 -10.03 -17.06 12.34
C TYR A 393 -10.73 -16.23 13.41
N ARG A 394 -9.97 -15.34 14.06
CA ARG A 394 -10.46 -14.28 14.95
C ARG A 394 -10.39 -12.96 14.19
N LYS A 395 -11.19 -11.99 14.55
CA LYS A 395 -11.16 -10.66 13.96
C LYS A 395 -10.97 -9.64 15.07
N CYS A 396 -10.03 -8.69 14.90
CA CYS A 396 -9.96 -7.53 15.78
C CYS A 396 -11.03 -6.50 15.39
N ASP A 397 -11.31 -5.53 16.28
CA ASP A 397 -12.43 -4.60 16.09
C ASP A 397 -12.08 -3.54 15.03
N TYR A 398 -10.84 -3.03 15.02
CA TYR A 398 -10.37 -2.04 14.04
C TYR A 398 -8.85 -2.13 13.83
N LEU A 399 -8.38 -1.43 12.82
CA LEU A 399 -6.94 -1.26 12.56
C LEU A 399 -6.54 0.21 12.76
N VAL A 400 -5.31 0.41 13.19
CA VAL A 400 -4.66 1.71 13.31
C VAL A 400 -3.50 1.77 12.33
N ASN A 401 -3.38 2.88 11.59
CA ASN A 401 -2.19 3.18 10.81
C ASN A 401 -1.62 4.52 11.25
N ILE A 402 -0.41 4.53 11.77
CA ILE A 402 0.32 5.77 12.08
C ILE A 402 1.38 6.01 11.03
N THR A 403 1.54 7.27 10.59
CA THR A 403 2.45 7.60 9.50
C THR A 403 3.06 8.99 9.61
N ASN A 404 4.20 9.16 8.97
CA ASN A 404 4.81 10.46 8.76
C ASN A 404 5.00 10.72 7.26
N ASP A 405 4.00 11.32 6.64
CA ASP A 405 3.98 11.62 5.19
C ASP A 405 4.73 12.92 4.84
N ALA A 406 5.44 13.55 5.78
CA ALA A 406 6.14 14.83 5.57
C ALA A 406 7.16 14.77 4.41
N TRP A 407 7.74 13.61 4.17
CA TRP A 407 8.68 13.35 3.07
C TRP A 407 8.09 13.59 1.67
N PHE A 408 6.77 13.49 1.51
CA PHE A 408 6.10 13.67 0.23
C PHE A 408 5.81 15.14 -0.12
N GLY A 409 5.95 16.05 0.87
CA GLY A 409 5.62 17.46 0.70
C GLY A 409 4.19 17.71 0.21
N THR A 410 4.02 18.66 -0.70
CA THR A 410 2.73 19.03 -1.32
C THR A 410 2.37 18.19 -2.55
N SER A 411 3.09 17.09 -2.81
CA SER A 411 2.84 16.21 -3.96
C SER A 411 1.56 15.37 -3.81
N TYR A 412 1.26 14.55 -4.82
CA TYR A 412 0.19 13.55 -4.75
C TYR A 412 0.52 12.33 -3.88
N GLY A 413 1.77 12.20 -3.40
CA GLY A 413 2.25 11.08 -2.59
C GLY A 413 1.36 10.79 -1.38
N PRO A 414 1.05 11.77 -0.51
CA PRO A 414 0.18 11.57 0.66
C PRO A 414 -1.21 11.05 0.29
N TRP A 415 -1.80 11.56 -0.79
CA TRP A 415 -3.10 11.09 -1.27
C TRP A 415 -3.03 9.65 -1.77
N LEU A 416 -2.03 9.31 -2.60
CA LEU A 416 -1.84 7.96 -3.12
C LEU A 416 -1.65 6.94 -1.99
N HIS A 417 -0.93 7.32 -0.94
CA HIS A 417 -0.71 6.50 0.24
C HIS A 417 -1.99 6.34 1.07
N ALA A 418 -2.65 7.45 1.40
CA ALA A 418 -3.86 7.44 2.22
C ALA A 418 -5.00 6.61 1.60
N MET A 419 -5.19 6.68 0.26
CA MET A 419 -6.25 5.93 -0.43
C MET A 419 -6.08 4.43 -0.38
N MET A 420 -4.88 3.90 -0.09
CA MET A 420 -4.67 2.46 0.13
C MET A 420 -5.47 1.93 1.32
N ALA A 421 -5.77 2.77 2.32
CA ALA A 421 -6.61 2.42 3.46
C ALA A 421 -8.00 1.93 3.04
N LYS A 422 -8.58 2.50 1.97
CA LYS A 422 -9.90 2.06 1.47
C LYS A 422 -9.88 0.59 1.01
N PHE A 423 -8.80 0.18 0.35
CA PHE A 423 -8.65 -1.20 -0.09
C PHE A 423 -8.42 -2.13 1.09
N ARG A 424 -7.54 -1.77 2.04
CA ARG A 424 -7.31 -2.55 3.27
C ARG A 424 -8.60 -2.73 4.07
N ALA A 425 -9.40 -1.66 4.17
CA ALA A 425 -10.67 -1.70 4.87
C ALA A 425 -11.67 -2.67 4.20
N VAL A 426 -11.81 -2.60 2.87
CA VAL A 426 -12.74 -3.48 2.12
C VAL A 426 -12.26 -4.92 2.06
N GLU A 427 -10.95 -5.16 1.83
CA GLU A 427 -10.37 -6.51 1.80
C GLU A 427 -10.61 -7.30 3.08
N ASN A 428 -10.67 -6.60 4.22
CA ASN A 428 -10.81 -7.21 5.53
C ASN A 428 -12.17 -6.94 6.18
N ARG A 429 -13.02 -6.11 5.59
CA ARG A 429 -14.27 -5.61 6.17
C ARG A 429 -14.08 -5.05 7.58
N ILE A 430 -13.05 -4.22 7.73
CA ILE A 430 -12.61 -3.64 9.00
C ILE A 430 -12.42 -2.13 8.87
N GLN A 431 -12.75 -1.38 9.92
CA GLN A 431 -12.51 0.06 9.98
C GLN A 431 -11.03 0.35 10.20
N ILE A 432 -10.53 1.42 9.56
CA ILE A 432 -9.14 1.88 9.71
C ILE A 432 -9.14 3.32 10.17
N TYR A 433 -8.41 3.58 11.26
CA TYR A 433 -8.06 4.90 11.74
C TYR A 433 -6.61 5.19 11.36
N ARG A 434 -6.39 6.21 10.52
CA ARG A 434 -5.06 6.61 10.05
C ARG A 434 -4.69 7.97 10.59
N SER A 435 -3.60 8.05 11.37
CA SER A 435 -2.99 9.27 11.88
C SER A 435 -1.74 9.60 11.08
N ALA A 436 -1.73 10.74 10.41
CA ALA A 436 -0.58 11.26 9.67
C ALA A 436 -0.05 12.52 10.33
N ASN A 437 1.26 12.76 10.26
CA ASN A 437 1.84 14.00 10.76
C ASN A 437 1.38 15.20 9.91
N THR A 438 1.86 15.33 8.67
CA THR A 438 1.53 16.44 7.75
C THR A 438 0.65 15.97 6.58
N GLY A 439 0.48 14.66 6.43
CA GLY A 439 -0.23 14.03 5.32
C GLY A 439 -1.75 14.14 5.44
N ILE A 440 -2.43 13.07 5.01
CA ILE A 440 -3.88 12.96 5.12
C ILE A 440 -4.21 11.96 6.22
N SER A 441 -4.71 12.45 7.35
CA SER A 441 -5.35 11.61 8.37
C SER A 441 -6.78 11.30 7.93
N LEU A 442 -7.24 10.06 8.16
CA LEU A 442 -8.59 9.68 7.75
C LEU A 442 -9.12 8.50 8.56
N VAL A 443 -10.44 8.38 8.56
CA VAL A 443 -11.18 7.22 9.08
C VAL A 443 -11.96 6.60 7.94
N VAL A 444 -11.71 5.32 7.66
CA VAL A 444 -12.37 4.57 6.58
C VAL A 444 -13.17 3.42 7.16
N ASP A 445 -14.46 3.35 6.85
CA ASP A 445 -15.34 2.28 7.30
C ASP A 445 -15.10 0.93 6.57
N PRO A 446 -15.67 -0.19 7.05
CA PRO A 446 -15.51 -1.50 6.43
C PRO A 446 -16.02 -1.61 4.97
N LYS A 447 -16.75 -0.61 4.47
CA LYS A 447 -17.23 -0.51 3.08
C LYS A 447 -16.34 0.40 2.22
N GLY A 448 -15.23 0.90 2.78
CA GLY A 448 -14.31 1.78 2.06
C GLY A 448 -14.80 3.22 1.90
N ARG A 449 -15.79 3.65 2.69
CA ARG A 449 -16.26 5.03 2.72
C ARG A 449 -15.39 5.83 3.70
N ILE A 450 -14.97 7.01 3.29
CA ILE A 450 -14.27 7.94 4.17
C ILE A 450 -15.32 8.60 5.06
N LEU A 451 -15.21 8.38 6.37
CA LEU A 451 -16.11 8.95 7.38
C LEU A 451 -15.64 10.33 7.85
N ALA A 452 -14.33 10.50 7.96
CA ALA A 452 -13.67 11.76 8.29
C ALA A 452 -12.29 11.80 7.64
N GLN A 453 -11.82 13.00 7.28
CA GLN A 453 -10.50 13.19 6.70
C GLN A 453 -10.03 14.63 6.90
N THR A 454 -8.70 14.83 7.06
CA THR A 454 -8.03 16.12 7.14
C THR A 454 -7.57 16.61 5.77
N ARG A 455 -7.11 17.85 5.71
CA ARG A 455 -6.30 18.38 4.61
C ARG A 455 -4.81 18.19 4.91
N LEU A 456 -3.97 18.35 3.88
CA LEU A 456 -2.52 18.41 4.07
C LEU A 456 -2.15 19.60 4.95
N PHE A 457 -1.18 19.43 5.83
CA PHE A 457 -0.63 20.46 6.71
C PHE A 457 -1.64 21.14 7.64
N GLU A 458 -2.77 20.51 7.89
CA GLU A 458 -3.77 20.99 8.84
C GLU A 458 -3.43 20.49 10.25
N VAL A 459 -3.50 21.38 11.24
CA VAL A 459 -3.36 21.04 12.67
C VAL A 459 -4.73 20.78 13.25
N THR A 460 -5.10 19.53 13.50
CA THR A 460 -6.46 19.16 13.90
C THR A 460 -6.57 17.75 14.49
N ASN A 461 -7.73 17.47 15.07
CA ASN A 461 -8.22 16.13 15.39
C ASN A 461 -9.43 15.80 14.56
N ILE A 462 -9.56 14.54 14.18
CA ILE A 462 -10.78 14.00 13.58
C ILE A 462 -11.25 12.76 14.33
N THR A 463 -12.53 12.54 14.34
CA THR A 463 -13.17 11.34 14.90
C THR A 463 -14.31 10.86 14.02
N ALA A 464 -14.68 9.61 14.16
CA ALA A 464 -15.87 9.02 13.55
C ALA A 464 -16.34 7.82 14.39
N PRO A 465 -17.64 7.49 14.37
CA PRO A 465 -18.14 6.27 15.00
C PRO A 465 -17.42 5.03 14.49
N LEU A 466 -17.17 4.07 15.37
CA LEU A 466 -16.65 2.77 14.97
C LEU A 466 -17.76 1.92 14.36
N TYR A 467 -17.51 1.36 13.18
CA TYR A 467 -18.36 0.36 12.55
C TYR A 467 -17.61 -0.96 12.48
N THR A 468 -18.18 -2.02 13.00
CA THR A 468 -17.64 -3.36 12.90
C THR A 468 -18.46 -4.23 11.95
N SER A 469 -17.83 -5.25 11.41
CA SER A 469 -18.45 -6.29 10.59
C SER A 469 -17.99 -7.65 11.09
N PRO A 470 -18.89 -8.62 11.34
CA PRO A 470 -18.52 -9.97 11.78
C PRO A 470 -17.91 -10.81 10.64
N GLU A 471 -17.92 -10.31 9.41
CA GLU A 471 -17.56 -11.05 8.22
C GLU A 471 -16.06 -11.36 8.17
N ILE A 472 -15.74 -12.64 7.95
CA ILE A 472 -14.40 -13.08 7.53
C ILE A 472 -14.43 -13.21 6.02
N THR A 473 -13.74 -12.32 5.34
CA THR A 473 -13.78 -12.19 3.89
C THR A 473 -13.25 -13.43 3.16
N LEU A 474 -13.73 -13.68 1.95
CA LEU A 474 -13.21 -14.74 1.10
C LEU A 474 -11.72 -14.48 0.77
N GLN A 475 -11.36 -13.22 0.55
CA GLN A 475 -9.97 -12.80 0.32
C GLN A 475 -9.04 -13.33 1.43
N ARG A 476 -9.43 -13.25 2.70
CA ARG A 476 -8.63 -13.77 3.83
C ARG A 476 -8.39 -15.27 3.74
N ARG A 477 -9.37 -16.01 3.23
CA ARG A 477 -9.29 -17.48 3.12
C ARG A 477 -8.46 -17.95 1.94
N ILE A 478 -8.53 -17.22 0.81
CA ILE A 478 -7.88 -17.61 -0.45
C ILE A 478 -6.76 -16.64 -0.87
N HIS A 479 -6.25 -15.80 0.01
CA HIS A 479 -5.29 -14.72 -0.29
C HIS A 479 -4.09 -15.15 -1.15
N ARG A 480 -3.75 -16.44 -1.19
CA ARG A 480 -2.67 -17.01 -2.00
C ARG A 480 -3.05 -17.38 -3.44
N TRP A 481 -4.32 -17.18 -3.85
CA TRP A 481 -4.74 -17.51 -5.21
C TRP A 481 -3.89 -16.86 -6.32
N PRO A 482 -3.27 -15.65 -6.15
CA PRO A 482 -2.41 -15.08 -7.18
C PRO A 482 -1.16 -15.92 -7.47
N MET A 483 -0.73 -16.79 -6.53
CA MET A 483 0.35 -17.76 -6.77
C MET A 483 0.00 -18.73 -7.90
N LEU A 484 -1.27 -19.10 -8.07
CA LEU A 484 -1.73 -19.96 -9.16
C LEU A 484 -1.60 -19.24 -10.51
N VAL A 485 -1.89 -17.92 -10.53
CA VAL A 485 -1.70 -17.10 -11.74
C VAL A 485 -0.22 -16.97 -12.08
N LEU A 486 0.63 -16.76 -11.08
CA LEU A 486 2.09 -16.73 -11.24
C LEU A 486 2.61 -18.07 -11.78
N ALA A 487 2.20 -19.20 -11.20
CA ALA A 487 2.59 -20.52 -11.68
C ALA A 487 2.15 -20.75 -13.14
N PHE A 488 0.92 -20.35 -13.50
CA PHE A 488 0.45 -20.42 -14.88
C PHE A 488 1.25 -19.52 -15.82
N ALA A 489 1.55 -18.28 -15.43
CA ALA A 489 2.35 -17.35 -16.23
C ALA A 489 3.78 -17.89 -16.46
N LEU A 490 4.41 -18.46 -15.43
CA LEU A 490 5.72 -19.11 -15.54
C LEU A 490 5.67 -20.31 -16.48
N LEU A 491 4.68 -21.19 -16.33
CA LEU A 491 4.51 -22.37 -17.17
C LEU A 491 4.39 -22.00 -18.66
N ILE A 492 3.48 -21.06 -19.00
CA ILE A 492 3.31 -20.68 -20.41
C ILE A 492 4.51 -19.92 -20.95
N THR A 493 5.24 -19.19 -20.11
CA THR A 493 6.51 -18.54 -20.50
C THR A 493 7.57 -19.59 -20.81
N LEU A 494 7.75 -20.60 -19.94
CA LEU A 494 8.69 -21.71 -20.16
C LEU A 494 8.32 -22.49 -21.43
N LEU A 495 7.06 -22.84 -21.63
CA LEU A 495 6.59 -23.49 -22.87
C LEU A 495 6.93 -22.65 -24.11
N SER A 496 6.88 -21.32 -24.01
CA SER A 496 7.32 -20.45 -25.09
C SER A 496 8.84 -20.47 -25.30
N CYS A 497 9.64 -20.73 -24.25
CA CYS A 497 11.09 -20.81 -24.38
C CYS A 497 11.57 -22.10 -25.06
N VAL A 498 10.86 -23.21 -24.89
CA VAL A 498 11.19 -24.50 -25.55
C VAL A 498 10.94 -24.41 -27.06
N LYS A 499 9.99 -23.60 -27.51
CA LYS A 499 9.72 -23.40 -28.93
C LYS A 499 10.74 -22.48 -29.59
N THR A 500 11.29 -22.88 -30.72
CA THR A 500 12.19 -22.02 -31.51
C THR A 500 11.40 -20.91 -32.20
N MET A 501 11.95 -19.70 -32.17
CA MET A 501 11.40 -18.60 -32.98
C MET A 501 11.52 -18.96 -34.47
N PRO A 502 10.49 -18.73 -35.30
CA PRO A 502 10.63 -18.89 -36.74
C PRO A 502 11.79 -18.03 -37.25
N ARG A 503 12.66 -18.64 -38.10
CA ARG A 503 13.76 -17.89 -38.72
C ARG A 503 13.17 -16.69 -39.46
N ARG A 504 13.71 -15.53 -39.22
CA ARG A 504 13.32 -14.30 -39.90
C ARG A 504 13.78 -14.39 -41.34
N SER A 505 12.86 -14.54 -42.29
CA SER A 505 13.09 -14.22 -43.69
C SER A 505 13.15 -12.72 -43.93
#